data_8e39795622a0de8f3bc38b73f5d2a6dc
#
_entry.id   8e39795622a0de8f3bc38b73f5d2a6dc
#
_cell.length_a   1.000
_cell.length_b   1.000
_cell.length_c   1.000
_cell.angle_alpha   90.00
_cell.angle_beta   90.00
_cell.angle_gamma   90.00
#
_symmetry.space_group_name_H-M   'P 1'
#
loop_
_entity.id
_entity.type
_entity.pdbx_description
1 polymer ?
#
loop_
_entity_poly.entity_id
_entity_poly.type
_entity_poly.pdbx_seq_one_letter_code
_entity_poly.pdbx_strand_id
1 'polypeptide(L)'
;VSLSANWMWPCRNEGEDARLYTAVQAASDFACSLGINIPTGKDSLSMTQKYGDDKVIAPGTVIISAGAEVSDIKKIVSPVLAQDKNTYIYYIDFSFDTLKLGGSAFAQALNKLGNEVPTVKDPEYFRDAFNAVQDAIEKRLILAGHDISAGGMITALLEMCFANVEGGL
;
A
#
# COMPACT_ATOMS: atom_id res chain seq x y z
N VAL A 1 -7.94 -4.99 13.39
CA VAL A 1 -7.90 -4.95 11.91
C VAL A 1 -8.20 -6.34 11.37
N SER A 2 -9.00 -6.43 10.30
CA SER A 2 -9.28 -7.65 9.56
C SER A 2 -9.14 -7.38 8.06
N LEU A 3 -8.64 -8.36 7.31
CA LEU A 3 -8.33 -8.19 5.90
C LEU A 3 -9.24 -9.03 5.01
N SER A 4 -9.41 -8.60 3.77
CA SER A 4 -10.01 -9.38 2.68
C SER A 4 -9.05 -9.36 1.49
N ALA A 5 -8.72 -10.53 0.93
CA ALA A 5 -7.78 -10.65 -0.16
C ALA A 5 -8.49 -11.03 -1.48
N ASN A 6 -8.34 -10.20 -2.51
CA ASN A 6 -8.86 -10.46 -3.83
C ASN A 6 -7.69 -10.77 -4.78
N TRP A 7 -7.63 -12.02 -5.25
CA TRP A 7 -6.56 -12.54 -6.11
C TRP A 7 -7.02 -12.60 -7.56
N MET A 8 -6.26 -11.99 -8.44
CA MET A 8 -6.47 -12.04 -9.89
C MET A 8 -5.19 -12.58 -10.52
N TRP A 9 -5.25 -13.82 -11.06
CA TRP A 9 -4.05 -14.52 -11.48
C TRP A 9 -4.24 -15.32 -12.76
N PRO A 10 -3.28 -15.35 -13.68
CA PRO A 10 -3.37 -16.09 -14.93
C PRO A 10 -2.86 -17.54 -14.79
N CYS A 11 -3.41 -18.32 -13.85
CA CYS A 11 -2.91 -19.65 -13.46
C CYS A 11 -2.88 -20.70 -14.59
N ARG A 12 -3.58 -20.43 -15.72
CA ARG A 12 -3.54 -21.32 -16.90
C ARG A 12 -2.24 -21.20 -17.71
N ASN A 13 -1.36 -20.29 -17.33
CA ASN A 13 -0.05 -20.13 -17.96
C ASN A 13 1.02 -20.84 -17.13
N GLU A 14 2.03 -21.36 -17.80
CA GLU A 14 3.11 -22.12 -17.17
C GLU A 14 3.79 -21.34 -16.04
N GLY A 15 3.93 -21.98 -14.89
CA GLY A 15 4.60 -21.42 -13.69
C GLY A 15 3.75 -20.41 -12.88
N GLU A 16 2.59 -19.98 -13.37
CA GLU A 16 1.80 -18.96 -12.69
C GLU A 16 1.06 -19.49 -11.46
N ASP A 17 0.75 -20.76 -11.39
CA ASP A 17 0.22 -21.45 -10.22
C ASP A 17 1.24 -21.50 -9.08
N ALA A 18 2.49 -21.80 -9.37
CA ALA A 18 3.59 -21.79 -8.41
C ALA A 18 3.86 -20.35 -7.90
N ARG A 19 3.80 -19.37 -8.79
CA ARG A 19 3.93 -17.95 -8.40
C ARG A 19 2.78 -17.48 -7.50
N LEU A 20 1.55 -17.89 -7.78
CA LEU A 20 0.40 -17.62 -6.91
C LEU A 20 0.61 -18.22 -5.53
N TYR A 21 1.04 -19.49 -5.46
CA TYR A 21 1.32 -20.14 -4.18
C TYR A 21 2.35 -19.35 -3.35
N THR A 22 3.44 -18.94 -3.97
CA THR A 22 4.49 -18.13 -3.32
C THR A 22 3.94 -16.77 -2.83
N ALA A 23 3.10 -16.13 -3.63
CA ALA A 23 2.51 -14.85 -3.25
C ALA A 23 1.51 -15.00 -2.09
N VAL A 24 0.70 -16.05 -2.09
CA VAL A 24 -0.22 -16.37 -0.98
C VAL A 24 0.57 -16.68 0.29
N GLN A 25 1.63 -17.47 0.19
CA GLN A 25 2.51 -17.78 1.31
C GLN A 25 3.10 -16.50 1.93
N ALA A 26 3.66 -15.62 1.11
CA ALA A 26 4.24 -14.36 1.58
C ALA A 26 3.20 -13.46 2.27
N ALA A 27 1.99 -13.35 1.71
CA ALA A 27 0.91 -12.57 2.31
C ALA A 27 0.44 -13.18 3.64
N SER A 28 0.35 -14.51 3.71
CA SER A 28 -0.01 -15.24 4.93
C SER A 28 1.03 -15.06 6.02
N ASP A 29 2.30 -15.25 5.70
CA ASP A 29 3.40 -15.13 6.67
C ASP A 29 3.47 -13.71 7.25
N PHE A 30 3.31 -12.69 6.40
CA PHE A 30 3.27 -11.31 6.84
C PHE A 30 2.06 -11.02 7.73
N ALA A 31 0.85 -11.43 7.33
CA ALA A 31 -0.36 -11.26 8.13
C ALA A 31 -0.25 -11.96 9.50
N CYS A 32 0.29 -13.18 9.53
CA CYS A 32 0.55 -13.91 10.77
C CYS A 32 1.55 -13.18 11.67
N SER A 33 2.63 -12.63 11.10
CA SER A 33 3.62 -11.86 11.86
C SER A 33 3.04 -10.58 12.48
N LEU A 34 2.03 -9.99 11.83
CA LEU A 34 1.31 -8.83 12.35
C LEU A 34 0.17 -9.20 13.31
N GLY A 35 -0.18 -10.50 13.43
CA GLY A 35 -1.34 -10.94 14.19
C GLY A 35 -2.69 -10.55 13.58
N ILE A 36 -2.74 -10.38 12.24
CA ILE A 36 -3.93 -9.95 11.50
C ILE A 36 -4.50 -11.14 10.73
N ASN A 37 -5.83 -11.30 10.73
CA ASN A 37 -6.49 -12.35 9.99
C ASN A 37 -6.91 -11.91 8.57
N ILE A 38 -6.98 -12.90 7.67
CA ILE A 38 -7.56 -12.76 6.32
C ILE A 38 -8.73 -13.77 6.22
N PRO A 39 -9.88 -13.49 6.83
CA PRO A 39 -10.96 -14.47 6.94
C PRO A 39 -11.76 -14.67 5.66
N THR A 40 -11.61 -13.77 4.70
CA THR A 40 -12.39 -13.80 3.46
C THR A 40 -11.59 -13.24 2.30
N GLY A 41 -12.06 -13.56 1.12
CA GLY A 41 -11.48 -13.09 -0.12
C GLY A 41 -12.20 -13.68 -1.32
N LYS A 42 -11.63 -13.46 -2.48
CA LYS A 42 -12.17 -13.89 -3.77
C LYS A 42 -11.01 -14.10 -4.74
N ASP A 43 -11.14 -15.04 -5.64
CA ASP A 43 -10.14 -15.29 -6.67
C ASP A 43 -10.71 -15.27 -8.10
N SER A 44 -9.87 -14.93 -9.05
CA SER A 44 -10.09 -15.03 -10.49
C SER A 44 -8.81 -15.58 -11.12
N LEU A 45 -8.79 -16.89 -11.40
CA LEU A 45 -7.56 -17.61 -11.75
C LEU A 45 -7.34 -17.79 -13.26
N SER A 46 -8.18 -17.20 -14.11
CA SER A 46 -8.09 -17.31 -15.56
C SER A 46 -7.86 -15.96 -16.26
N MET A 47 -7.04 -15.11 -15.67
CA MET A 47 -6.80 -13.73 -16.13
C MET A 47 -5.97 -13.68 -17.41
N THR A 48 -6.54 -14.20 -18.48
CA THR A 48 -5.95 -14.23 -19.82
C THR A 48 -7.04 -14.02 -20.86
N GLN A 49 -6.82 -13.11 -21.80
CA GLN A 49 -7.73 -12.83 -22.91
C GLN A 49 -7.06 -13.19 -24.23
N LYS A 50 -7.83 -13.80 -25.13
CA LYS A 50 -7.41 -14.10 -26.50
C LYS A 50 -8.12 -13.20 -27.49
N TYR A 51 -7.38 -12.70 -28.48
CA TYR A 51 -7.87 -11.90 -29.60
C TYR A 51 -7.35 -12.52 -30.91
N GLY A 52 -8.11 -13.45 -31.49
CA GLY A 52 -7.62 -14.26 -32.61
C GLY A 52 -6.41 -15.10 -32.18
N ASP A 53 -5.28 -14.87 -32.83
CA ASP A 53 -3.99 -15.54 -32.53
C ASP A 53 -3.21 -14.86 -31.40
N ASP A 54 -3.57 -13.64 -31.03
CA ASP A 54 -2.92 -12.88 -29.98
C ASP A 54 -3.46 -13.29 -28.59
N LYS A 55 -2.57 -13.23 -27.59
CA LYS A 55 -2.85 -13.56 -26.21
C LYS A 55 -2.35 -12.46 -25.28
N VAL A 56 -3.25 -11.86 -24.52
CA VAL A 56 -2.92 -10.89 -23.47
C VAL A 56 -3.05 -11.59 -22.12
N ILE A 57 -1.96 -11.59 -21.36
CA ILE A 57 -1.86 -12.16 -20.01
C ILE A 57 -1.82 -11.01 -19.02
N ALA A 58 -2.79 -10.97 -18.09
CA ALA A 58 -2.76 -10.00 -17.02
C ALA A 58 -1.65 -10.34 -16.01
N PRO A 59 -0.98 -9.35 -15.42
CA PRO A 59 -0.04 -9.62 -14.33
C PRO A 59 -0.76 -10.22 -13.13
N GLY A 60 -0.09 -11.11 -12.41
CA GLY A 60 -0.58 -11.60 -11.12
C GLY A 60 -0.75 -10.42 -10.16
N THR A 61 -1.96 -10.28 -9.60
CA THR A 61 -2.35 -9.13 -8.77
C THR A 61 -3.10 -9.60 -7.54
N VAL A 62 -2.83 -8.98 -6.39
CA VAL A 62 -3.65 -9.10 -5.20
C VAL A 62 -4.09 -7.71 -4.75
N ILE A 63 -5.36 -7.59 -4.37
CA ILE A 63 -5.91 -6.40 -3.72
C ILE A 63 -6.29 -6.78 -2.30
N ILE A 64 -5.62 -6.17 -1.33
CA ILE A 64 -5.92 -6.36 0.09
C ILE A 64 -6.76 -5.18 0.57
N SER A 65 -7.97 -5.48 1.05
CA SER A 65 -8.83 -4.50 1.72
C SER A 65 -8.76 -4.71 3.22
N ALA A 66 -8.63 -3.64 3.96
CA ALA A 66 -8.56 -3.66 5.42
C ALA A 66 -9.79 -2.99 6.03
N GLY A 67 -10.34 -3.60 7.07
CA GLY A 67 -11.39 -3.03 7.89
C GLY A 67 -10.98 -3.03 9.35
N ALA A 68 -11.30 -1.94 10.07
CA ALA A 68 -11.02 -1.82 11.50
C ALA A 68 -12.07 -0.95 12.18
N GLU A 69 -12.24 -1.15 13.46
CA GLU A 69 -13.04 -0.29 14.32
C GLU A 69 -12.25 0.96 14.70
N VAL A 70 -12.93 2.10 14.68
CA VAL A 70 -12.39 3.39 15.14
C VAL A 70 -13.06 3.75 16.46
N SER A 71 -12.26 3.94 17.51
CA SER A 71 -12.74 4.22 18.87
C SER A 71 -13.39 5.59 19.01
N ASP A 72 -12.88 6.59 18.30
CA ASP A 72 -13.36 7.98 18.32
C ASP A 72 -13.17 8.62 16.94
N ILE A 73 -14.28 8.83 16.21
CA ILE A 73 -14.28 9.47 14.90
C ILE A 73 -13.79 10.92 14.89
N LYS A 74 -13.66 11.55 16.06
CA LYS A 74 -13.10 12.90 16.20
C LYS A 74 -11.59 12.92 16.30
N LYS A 75 -10.96 11.75 16.34
CA LYS A 75 -9.51 11.56 16.37
C LYS A 75 -8.98 10.97 15.06
N ILE A 76 -9.61 11.29 13.97
CA ILE A 76 -9.12 10.93 12.64
C ILE A 76 -8.17 11.99 12.10
N VAL A 77 -7.27 11.56 11.23
CA VAL A 77 -6.35 12.44 10.49
C VAL A 77 -6.81 12.48 9.03
N SER A 78 -6.85 13.67 8.47
CA SER A 78 -7.15 13.89 7.06
C SER A 78 -5.90 14.33 6.29
N PRO A 79 -5.89 14.24 4.95
CA PRO A 79 -4.75 14.67 4.15
C PRO A 79 -4.65 16.19 4.00
N VAL A 80 -5.52 16.98 4.60
CA VAL A 80 -5.53 18.43 4.46
C VAL A 80 -4.50 19.06 5.38
N LEU A 81 -3.49 19.73 4.83
CA LEU A 81 -2.48 20.43 5.60
C LEU A 81 -3.09 21.48 6.52
N ALA A 82 -2.65 21.50 7.77
CA ALA A 82 -3.00 22.56 8.70
C ALA A 82 -2.31 23.86 8.31
N GLN A 83 -3.06 24.97 8.35
CA GLN A 83 -2.51 26.31 8.06
C GLN A 83 -1.82 26.89 9.32
N ASP A 84 -0.79 26.21 9.78
CA ASP A 84 0.03 26.63 10.93
C ASP A 84 1.51 26.60 10.56
N LYS A 85 2.17 27.75 10.61
CA LYS A 85 3.58 27.91 10.27
C LYS A 85 4.55 27.23 11.25
N ASN A 86 4.06 26.78 12.38
CA ASN A 86 4.87 26.09 13.40
C ASN A 86 4.80 24.57 13.29
N THR A 87 4.34 24.05 12.17
CA THR A 87 4.28 22.62 11.92
C THR A 87 5.49 22.12 11.12
N TYR A 88 5.74 20.82 11.22
CA TYR A 88 6.80 20.13 10.49
C TYR A 88 6.20 18.97 9.72
N ILE A 89 6.77 18.67 8.56
CA ILE A 89 6.43 17.50 7.77
C ILE A 89 7.44 16.41 8.10
N TYR A 90 6.94 15.24 8.47
CA TYR A 90 7.73 14.06 8.75
C TYR A 90 7.45 13.00 7.68
N TYR A 91 8.50 12.43 7.14
CA TYR A 91 8.45 11.19 6.38
C TYR A 91 8.64 10.02 7.34
N ILE A 92 7.70 9.09 7.35
CA ILE A 92 7.76 7.89 8.17
C ILE A 92 7.92 6.69 7.25
N ASP A 93 9.05 6.01 7.35
CA ASP A 93 9.30 4.77 6.62
C ASP A 93 8.86 3.56 7.46
N PHE A 94 7.92 2.78 6.94
CA PHE A 94 7.45 1.53 7.54
C PHE A 94 8.19 0.30 7.02
N SER A 95 9.05 0.44 6.02
CA SER A 95 9.62 -0.69 5.29
C SER A 95 10.82 -1.34 5.96
N PHE A 96 11.58 -0.56 6.72
CA PHE A 96 12.92 -0.95 7.22
C PHE A 96 13.84 -1.42 6.08
N ASP A 97 13.67 -0.86 4.89
CA ASP A 97 14.42 -1.21 3.69
C ASP A 97 14.95 0.04 2.97
N THR A 98 15.82 -0.15 2.00
CA THR A 98 16.25 0.91 1.08
C THR A 98 15.12 1.29 0.13
N LEU A 99 15.08 2.55 -0.29
CA LEU A 99 14.10 3.03 -1.27
C LEU A 99 14.29 2.32 -2.61
N LYS A 100 13.20 1.77 -3.17
CA LYS A 100 13.18 1.01 -4.41
C LYS A 100 12.03 1.48 -5.28
N LEU A 101 12.22 1.47 -6.59
CA LEU A 101 11.25 1.97 -7.57
C LEU A 101 10.76 0.91 -8.56
N GLY A 102 11.20 -0.34 -8.42
CA GLY A 102 10.77 -1.42 -9.32
C GLY A 102 9.26 -1.60 -9.31
N GLY A 103 8.64 -1.64 -10.49
CA GLY A 103 7.19 -1.74 -10.67
C GLY A 103 6.39 -0.48 -10.35
N SER A 104 7.03 0.61 -9.89
CA SER A 104 6.36 1.87 -9.56
C SER A 104 5.71 2.52 -10.78
N ALA A 105 4.75 3.43 -10.56
CA ALA A 105 4.17 4.23 -11.63
C ALA A 105 5.24 5.05 -12.39
N PHE A 106 6.24 5.56 -11.69
CA PHE A 106 7.38 6.25 -12.29
C PHE A 106 8.19 5.32 -13.24
N ALA A 107 8.52 4.12 -12.78
CA ALA A 107 9.24 3.13 -13.59
C ALA A 107 8.43 2.71 -14.82
N GLN A 108 7.12 2.53 -14.67
CA GLN A 108 6.20 2.22 -15.76
C GLN A 108 6.12 3.37 -16.78
N ALA A 109 6.00 4.61 -16.32
CA ALA A 109 5.96 5.81 -17.20
C ALA A 109 7.25 5.95 -18.04
N LEU A 110 8.38 5.53 -17.50
CA LEU A 110 9.66 5.51 -18.22
C LEU A 110 9.89 4.24 -19.05
N ASN A 111 8.94 3.29 -19.05
CA ASN A 111 9.07 1.98 -19.67
C ASN A 111 10.31 1.18 -19.19
N LYS A 112 10.63 1.31 -17.90
CA LYS A 112 11.78 0.68 -17.23
C LYS A 112 11.32 0.10 -15.90
N LEU A 113 10.63 -1.05 -15.95
CA LEU A 113 10.01 -1.65 -14.76
C LEU A 113 10.96 -1.89 -13.59
N GLY A 114 12.20 -2.33 -13.86
CA GLY A 114 13.16 -2.69 -12.80
C GLY A 114 12.77 -3.99 -12.08
N ASN A 115 13.71 -4.52 -11.29
CA ASN A 115 13.54 -5.79 -10.56
C ASN A 115 13.51 -5.61 -9.05
N GLU A 116 13.90 -4.44 -8.53
CA GLU A 116 13.92 -4.16 -7.10
C GLU A 116 12.64 -3.44 -6.70
N VAL A 117 11.71 -4.20 -6.14
CA VAL A 117 10.40 -3.71 -5.71
C VAL A 117 10.42 -3.24 -4.26
N PRO A 118 9.62 -2.23 -3.89
CA PRO A 118 9.38 -1.87 -2.49
C PRO A 118 8.87 -3.08 -1.71
N THR A 119 9.40 -3.28 -0.51
CA THR A 119 8.98 -4.37 0.38
C THR A 119 9.14 -3.97 1.84
N VAL A 120 8.43 -4.66 2.73
CA VAL A 120 8.64 -4.55 4.18
C VAL A 120 9.59 -5.68 4.59
N LYS A 121 10.74 -5.33 5.15
CA LYS A 121 11.74 -6.31 5.59
C LYS A 121 11.52 -6.82 7.00
N ASP A 122 10.98 -5.97 7.87
CA ASP A 122 10.81 -6.28 9.28
C ASP A 122 9.34 -6.04 9.69
N PRO A 123 8.56 -7.11 9.85
CA PRO A 123 7.15 -6.99 10.28
C PRO A 123 6.98 -6.43 11.70
N GLU A 124 7.94 -6.66 12.60
CA GLU A 124 7.87 -6.14 13.97
C GLU A 124 8.09 -4.63 13.96
N TYR A 125 9.09 -4.16 13.22
CA TYR A 125 9.30 -2.73 13.02
C TYR A 125 8.08 -2.07 12.38
N PHE A 126 7.51 -2.68 11.33
CA PHE A 126 6.29 -2.18 10.69
C PHE A 126 5.15 -2.00 11.70
N ARG A 127 4.88 -3.03 12.49
CA ARG A 127 3.84 -3.00 13.53
C ARG A 127 4.10 -1.91 14.55
N ASP A 128 5.33 -1.81 15.05
CA ASP A 128 5.69 -0.87 16.11
C ASP A 128 5.66 0.58 15.60
N ALA A 129 6.14 0.83 14.37
CA ALA A 129 6.03 2.14 13.72
C ALA A 129 4.55 2.52 13.47
N PHE A 130 3.72 1.58 13.02
CA PHE A 130 2.28 1.80 12.85
C PHE A 130 1.61 2.15 14.18
N ASN A 131 1.90 1.41 15.25
CA ASN A 131 1.35 1.68 16.58
C ASN A 131 1.80 3.05 17.11
N ALA A 132 3.05 3.42 16.90
CA ALA A 132 3.55 4.74 17.29
C ALA A 132 2.80 5.89 16.57
N VAL A 133 2.46 5.70 15.29
CA VAL A 133 1.63 6.67 14.55
C VAL A 133 0.22 6.72 15.11
N GLN A 134 -0.40 5.57 15.42
CA GLN A 134 -1.73 5.53 16.02
C GLN A 134 -1.75 6.23 17.40
N ASP A 135 -0.74 5.99 18.22
CA ASP A 135 -0.56 6.67 19.51
C ASP A 135 -0.42 8.19 19.36
N ALA A 136 0.29 8.63 18.33
CA ALA A 136 0.45 10.06 18.04
C ALA A 136 -0.87 10.70 17.58
N ILE A 137 -1.67 9.99 16.79
CA ILE A 137 -3.03 10.40 16.39
C ILE A 137 -3.93 10.51 17.63
N GLU A 138 -3.96 9.49 18.49
CA GLU A 138 -4.72 9.48 19.73
C GLU A 138 -4.37 10.67 20.64
N LYS A 139 -3.09 11.02 20.72
CA LYS A 139 -2.56 12.17 21.47
C LYS A 139 -2.74 13.52 20.75
N ARG A 140 -3.32 13.53 19.55
CA ARG A 140 -3.51 14.72 18.70
C ARG A 140 -2.21 15.46 18.40
N LEU A 141 -1.12 14.71 18.22
CA LEU A 141 0.18 15.26 17.82
C LEU A 141 0.30 15.36 16.29
N ILE A 142 -0.49 14.59 15.54
CA ILE A 142 -0.53 14.62 14.08
C ILE A 142 -1.72 15.46 13.65
N LEU A 143 -1.47 16.51 12.90
CA LEU A 143 -2.49 17.44 12.42
C LEU A 143 -3.05 17.06 11.06
N ALA A 144 -2.22 16.47 10.20
CA ALA A 144 -2.57 15.97 8.87
C ALA A 144 -1.66 14.79 8.51
N GLY A 145 -2.09 13.95 7.59
CA GLY A 145 -1.28 12.83 7.12
C GLY A 145 -1.79 12.24 5.82
N HIS A 146 -0.90 11.72 5.02
CA HIS A 146 -1.21 11.04 3.76
C HIS A 146 -0.27 9.86 3.57
N ASP A 147 -0.79 8.77 3.07
CA ASP A 147 0.02 7.62 2.64
C ASP A 147 0.70 7.92 1.30
N ILE A 148 1.91 7.41 1.15
CA ILE A 148 2.65 7.51 -0.12
C ILE A 148 2.27 6.30 -0.98
N SER A 149 1.61 6.55 -2.10
CA SER A 149 1.10 5.54 -3.01
C SER A 149 1.70 5.66 -4.41
N ALA A 150 0.95 5.33 -5.45
CA ALA A 150 1.42 5.18 -6.82
C ALA A 150 2.16 6.40 -7.41
N GLY A 151 1.80 7.62 -7.00
CA GLY A 151 2.45 8.85 -7.46
C GLY A 151 3.72 9.23 -6.70
N GLY A 152 4.06 8.52 -5.62
CA GLY A 152 5.20 8.81 -4.77
C GLY A 152 5.00 10.00 -3.83
N MET A 153 6.04 10.33 -3.07
CA MET A 153 6.00 11.36 -2.03
C MET A 153 5.59 12.73 -2.56
N ILE A 154 6.07 13.12 -3.74
CA ILE A 154 5.74 14.43 -4.29
C ILE A 154 4.25 14.57 -4.61
N THR A 155 3.62 13.51 -5.07
CA THR A 155 2.17 13.50 -5.34
C THR A 155 1.39 13.60 -4.02
N ALA A 156 1.76 12.84 -3.00
CA ALA A 156 1.12 12.93 -1.68
C ALA A 156 1.20 14.35 -1.10
N LEU A 157 2.36 14.99 -1.18
CA LEU A 157 2.53 16.38 -0.72
C LEU A 157 1.66 17.37 -1.51
N LEU A 158 1.56 17.21 -2.84
CA LEU A 158 0.69 18.05 -3.66
C LEU A 158 -0.79 17.84 -3.32
N GLU A 159 -1.21 16.59 -3.14
CA GLU A 159 -2.58 16.26 -2.76
C GLU A 159 -2.96 16.84 -1.39
N MET A 160 -2.03 16.88 -0.45
CA MET A 160 -2.24 17.52 0.84
C MET A 160 -2.47 19.05 0.74
N CYS A 161 -2.05 19.68 -0.36
CA CYS A 161 -2.28 21.09 -0.62
C CYS A 161 -3.62 21.40 -1.30
N PHE A 162 -4.26 20.43 -1.98
CA PHE A 162 -5.40 20.68 -2.88
C PHE A 162 -6.62 21.32 -2.22
N ALA A 163 -6.83 21.05 -0.94
CA ALA A 163 -7.95 21.63 -0.19
C ALA A 163 -7.69 23.07 0.30
N ASN A 164 -6.46 23.57 0.15
CA ASN A 164 -6.05 24.89 0.60
C ASN A 164 -5.98 25.84 -0.59
N VAL A 165 -6.97 26.72 -0.74
CA VAL A 165 -7.07 27.64 -1.90
C VAL A 165 -5.92 28.67 -1.95
N GLU A 166 -5.39 29.06 -0.78
CA GLU A 166 -4.38 30.10 -0.64
C GLU A 166 -3.10 29.62 0.03
N GLY A 167 -2.96 28.32 0.21
CA GLY A 167 -1.84 27.72 0.92
C GLY A 167 -1.18 26.60 0.14
N GLY A 168 0.01 26.25 0.58
CA GLY A 168 0.80 25.17 0.04
C GLY A 168 1.87 24.78 1.05
N LEU A 169 2.92 24.14 0.58
CA LEU A 169 4.11 23.77 1.33
C LEU A 169 5.09 24.96 1.39
#